data_1d3f35ec11e2de1eb309c51d23d17080
#
_entry.id   1d3f35ec11e2de1eb309c51d23d17080
#
_cell.length_a   1.000
_cell.length_b   1.000
_cell.length_c   1.000
_cell.angle_alpha   90.00
_cell.angle_beta   90.00
_cell.angle_gamma   90.00
#
_symmetry.space_group_name_H-M   'P 1'
#
loop_
_entity.id
_entity.type
_entity.pdbx_description
1 polymer ?
#
loop_
_entity_poly.entity_id
_entity_poly.type
_entity_poly.pdbx_seq_one_letter_code
_entity_poly.pdbx_strand_id
1 'polypeptide(L)'
;MKIQRKYMAHYLNAHFASDSTVKDDYIRLGKDLEEYSPELSANVEKKSNILGQTSVTIDSYQKQGEVSPYYAEEGDALFTKLQAIIDGDMVLDDLKTDIVEVKLWDKDSAGAYPAVKEECYIEIVSYGGDTTGYQIPFNVHYTGVKSKGTFNPATNTFTAE
;
A
#
# COMPACT_ATOMS: atom_id res chain seq x y z
N MET A 1 -3.12 -8.58 -25.15
CA MET A 1 -2.16 -7.48 -24.93
C MET A 1 -1.72 -7.45 -23.47
N LYS A 2 -0.44 -7.26 -23.21
CA LYS A 2 0.05 -7.17 -21.83
C LYS A 2 -0.36 -5.81 -21.21
N ILE A 3 -0.83 -5.85 -19.96
CA ILE A 3 -1.13 -4.63 -19.19
C ILE A 3 0.20 -4.02 -18.76
N GLN A 4 0.39 -2.73 -19.07
CA GLN A 4 1.61 -2.03 -18.66
C GLN A 4 1.55 -1.69 -17.17
N ARG A 5 2.71 -1.71 -16.50
CA ARG A 5 2.80 -1.48 -15.05
C ARG A 5 2.16 -0.17 -14.59
N LYS A 6 2.21 0.87 -15.41
CA LYS A 6 1.63 2.18 -15.10
C LYS A 6 0.10 2.17 -14.91
N TYR A 7 -0.57 1.11 -15.37
CA TYR A 7 -2.02 0.99 -15.23
C TYR A 7 -2.45 0.26 -13.96
N MET A 8 -1.52 -0.24 -13.16
CA MET A 8 -1.77 -0.70 -11.81
C MET A 8 -1.23 0.35 -10.85
N ALA A 9 -2.12 1.14 -10.27
CA ALA A 9 -1.73 2.25 -9.39
C ALA A 9 -2.00 1.90 -7.93
N HIS A 10 -1.12 2.35 -7.06
CA HIS A 10 -1.28 2.25 -5.62
C HIS A 10 -1.28 3.65 -5.03
N TYR A 11 -2.31 3.99 -4.28
CA TYR A 11 -2.45 5.28 -3.60
C TYR A 11 -2.41 5.05 -2.10
N LEU A 12 -1.39 5.57 -1.44
CA LEU A 12 -1.26 5.48 0.00
C LEU A 12 -1.88 6.72 0.64
N ASN A 13 -2.73 6.51 1.65
CA ASN A 13 -3.37 7.60 2.37
C ASN A 13 -2.36 8.23 3.34
N ALA A 14 -2.00 9.48 3.10
CA ALA A 14 -1.11 10.24 3.98
C ALA A 14 -1.80 10.71 5.26
N HIS A 15 -3.12 10.62 5.32
CA HIS A 15 -3.91 10.86 6.53
C HIS A 15 -4.07 9.54 7.28
N PHE A 16 -3.36 9.38 8.38
CA PHE A 16 -3.42 8.14 9.18
C PHE A 16 -4.63 8.15 10.13
N ALA A 17 -5.08 6.96 10.51
CA ALA A 17 -6.31 6.78 11.29
C ALA A 17 -6.30 7.50 12.65
N SER A 18 -5.12 7.70 13.25
CA SER A 18 -4.97 8.43 14.51
C SER A 18 -5.07 9.95 14.37
N ASP A 19 -5.05 10.46 13.15
CA ASP A 19 -5.07 11.88 12.84
C ASP A 19 -6.49 12.31 12.49
N SER A 20 -7.21 12.92 13.42
CA SER A 20 -8.65 13.18 13.31
C SER A 20 -9.03 14.47 12.60
N THR A 21 -8.06 15.32 12.22
CA THR A 21 -8.34 16.69 11.80
C THR A 21 -8.27 16.95 10.30
N VAL A 22 -7.78 16.01 9.52
CA VAL A 22 -7.50 16.17 8.07
C VAL A 22 -8.29 15.15 7.26
N LYS A 23 -8.72 15.53 6.06
CA LYS A 23 -9.39 14.63 5.13
C LYS A 23 -8.39 13.66 4.50
N ASP A 24 -8.89 12.52 4.02
CA ASP A 24 -8.10 11.55 3.27
C ASP A 24 -7.29 12.23 2.17
N ASP A 25 -6.02 11.92 2.11
CA ASP A 25 -5.08 12.45 1.13
C ASP A 25 -4.28 11.30 0.52
N TYR A 26 -4.75 10.82 -0.62
CA TYR A 26 -4.15 9.68 -1.31
C TYR A 26 -3.02 10.14 -2.21
N ILE A 27 -1.83 9.63 -1.93
CA ILE A 27 -0.60 9.93 -2.68
C ILE A 27 -0.25 8.71 -3.53
N ARG A 28 -0.12 8.90 -4.84
CA ARG A 28 0.27 7.83 -5.73
C ARG A 28 1.73 7.44 -5.49
N LEU A 29 1.96 6.16 -5.24
CA LEU A 29 3.31 5.61 -5.16
C LEU A 29 3.85 5.40 -6.57
N GLY A 30 5.07 5.82 -6.82
CA GLY A 30 5.69 5.58 -8.13
C GLY A 30 6.81 6.50 -8.53
N LYS A 31 6.86 7.72 -8.01
CA LYS A 31 7.94 8.64 -8.36
C LYS A 31 9.27 8.11 -7.83
N ASP A 32 10.24 7.96 -8.73
CA ASP A 32 11.56 7.39 -8.44
C ASP A 32 11.52 5.96 -7.89
N LEU A 33 10.38 5.27 -8.01
CA LEU A 33 10.18 3.90 -7.56
C LEU A 33 10.10 2.98 -8.78
N GLU A 34 11.06 2.10 -8.91
CA GLU A 34 11.16 1.20 -10.07
C GLU A 34 10.25 -0.02 -9.93
N GLU A 35 9.99 -0.46 -8.70
CA GLU A 35 9.18 -1.63 -8.43
C GLU A 35 8.37 -1.47 -7.14
N TYR A 36 7.11 -1.87 -7.21
CA TYR A 36 6.28 -2.11 -6.04
C TYR A 36 5.45 -3.36 -6.31
N SER A 37 5.77 -4.45 -5.63
CA SER A 37 5.15 -5.76 -5.81
C SER A 37 4.76 -6.33 -4.45
N PRO A 38 3.53 -6.06 -3.97
CA PRO A 38 3.09 -6.66 -2.73
C PRO A 38 3.13 -8.18 -2.79
N GLU A 39 3.78 -8.80 -1.82
CA GLU A 39 3.90 -10.25 -1.71
C GLU A 39 2.78 -10.78 -0.84
N LEU A 40 2.11 -11.84 -1.30
CA LEU A 40 0.99 -12.43 -0.57
C LEU A 40 1.44 -13.30 0.60
N SER A 41 2.63 -13.88 0.55
CA SER A 41 3.22 -14.70 1.61
C SER A 41 2.23 -15.73 2.18
N ALA A 42 1.74 -16.61 1.32
CA ALA A 42 0.73 -17.59 1.68
C ALA A 42 1.25 -18.58 2.74
N ASN A 43 0.37 -18.92 3.69
CA ASN A 43 0.62 -20.02 4.62
C ASN A 43 0.17 -21.31 3.94
N VAL A 44 1.13 -22.10 3.46
CA VAL A 44 0.88 -23.34 2.71
C VAL A 44 1.20 -24.54 3.59
N GLU A 45 0.21 -25.43 3.72
CA GLU A 45 0.36 -26.70 4.42
C GLU A 45 0.18 -27.85 3.44
N LYS A 46 1.11 -28.78 3.44
CA LYS A 46 1.06 -29.99 2.62
C LYS A 46 1.04 -31.22 3.51
N LYS A 47 0.08 -32.11 3.28
CA LYS A 47 -0.05 -33.38 4.01
C LYS A 47 -0.13 -34.54 3.03
N SER A 48 0.56 -35.62 3.34
CA SER A 48 0.50 -36.87 2.60
C SER A 48 -0.11 -37.95 3.46
N ASN A 49 -1.02 -38.75 2.89
CA ASN A 49 -1.61 -39.90 3.58
C ASN A 49 -0.86 -41.20 3.23
N ILE A 50 -1.23 -42.28 3.86
CA ILE A 50 -0.60 -43.58 3.66
C ILE A 50 -0.85 -44.19 2.27
N LEU A 51 -1.82 -43.62 1.51
CA LEU A 51 -2.11 -44.04 0.13
C LEU A 51 -1.19 -43.29 -0.90
N GLY A 52 -0.28 -42.46 -0.43
CA GLY A 52 0.57 -41.66 -1.29
C GLY A 52 -0.11 -40.43 -1.87
N GLN A 53 -1.29 -40.08 -1.40
CA GLN A 53 -2.01 -38.88 -1.86
C GLN A 53 -1.55 -37.67 -1.07
N THR A 54 -1.33 -36.56 -1.77
CA THR A 54 -0.90 -35.30 -1.17
C THR A 54 -2.01 -34.27 -1.26
N SER A 55 -2.34 -33.62 -0.14
CA SER A 55 -3.24 -32.49 -0.09
C SER A 55 -2.48 -31.21 0.20
N VAL A 56 -2.93 -30.09 -0.39
CA VAL A 56 -2.36 -28.77 -0.20
C VAL A 56 -3.45 -27.85 0.34
N THR A 57 -3.16 -27.19 1.44
CA THR A 57 -4.06 -26.20 2.05
C THR A 57 -3.38 -24.85 2.11
N ILE A 58 -4.06 -23.82 1.62
CA ILE A 58 -3.64 -22.42 1.74
C ILE A 58 -4.73 -21.71 2.55
N ASP A 59 -4.46 -21.43 3.81
CA ASP A 59 -5.47 -20.97 4.77
C ASP A 59 -5.40 -19.47 5.04
N SER A 60 -4.29 -18.83 4.75
CA SER A 60 -4.12 -17.38 5.02
C SER A 60 -3.03 -16.76 4.18
N TYR A 61 -3.04 -15.43 4.14
CA TYR A 61 -2.01 -14.62 3.50
C TYR A 61 -1.49 -13.57 4.48
N GLN A 62 -0.18 -13.31 4.43
CA GLN A 62 0.47 -12.20 5.15
C GLN A 62 1.03 -11.24 4.12
N LYS A 63 0.16 -10.41 3.57
CA LYS A 63 0.49 -9.51 2.47
C LYS A 63 1.37 -8.35 2.95
N GLN A 64 2.43 -8.09 2.22
CA GLN A 64 3.40 -7.05 2.54
C GLN A 64 3.99 -6.46 1.26
N GLY A 65 4.18 -5.14 1.24
CA GLY A 65 4.84 -4.44 0.14
C GLY A 65 6.01 -3.62 0.67
N GLU A 66 7.02 -3.41 -0.18
CA GLU A 66 8.19 -2.61 0.12
C GLU A 66 8.24 -1.39 -0.80
N VAL A 67 8.36 -0.20 -0.20
CA VAL A 67 8.58 1.05 -0.93
C VAL A 67 10.04 1.47 -0.71
N SER A 68 10.88 1.24 -1.71
CA SER A 68 12.30 1.57 -1.67
C SER A 68 12.82 1.80 -3.11
N PRO A 69 13.45 2.94 -3.39
CA PRO A 69 13.62 4.09 -2.50
C PRO A 69 12.36 4.95 -2.40
N TYR A 70 12.20 5.68 -1.31
CA TYR A 70 11.27 6.79 -1.20
C TYR A 70 12.09 8.06 -0.93
N TYR A 71 12.10 8.96 -1.90
CA TYR A 71 12.82 10.23 -1.77
C TYR A 71 11.92 11.26 -1.11
N ALA A 72 12.41 11.83 -0.01
CA ALA A 72 11.71 12.88 0.70
C ALA A 72 11.70 14.17 -0.13
N GLU A 73 10.51 14.75 -0.29
CA GLU A 73 10.33 16.01 -1.00
C GLU A 73 9.59 17.01 -0.12
N GLU A 74 10.12 18.23 -0.08
CA GLU A 74 9.48 19.32 0.65
C GLU A 74 8.08 19.59 0.06
N GLY A 75 7.08 19.65 0.94
CA GLY A 75 5.68 19.86 0.54
C GLY A 75 4.89 18.58 0.25
N ASP A 76 5.53 17.41 0.28
CA ASP A 76 4.83 16.14 0.14
C ASP A 76 4.17 15.75 1.47
N ALA A 77 2.86 15.57 1.47
CA ALA A 77 2.11 15.19 2.67
C ALA A 77 2.57 13.86 3.25
N LEU A 78 2.93 12.90 2.40
CA LEU A 78 3.43 11.60 2.84
C LEU A 78 4.78 11.76 3.56
N PHE A 79 5.69 12.57 3.02
CA PHE A 79 6.96 12.87 3.69
C PHE A 79 6.73 13.50 5.07
N THR A 80 5.83 14.47 5.17
CA THR A 80 5.51 15.12 6.43
C THR A 80 5.06 14.10 7.48
N LYS A 81 4.21 13.16 7.09
CA LYS A 81 3.74 12.11 8.01
C LYS A 81 4.84 11.12 8.38
N LEU A 82 5.65 10.68 7.42
CA LEU A 82 6.75 9.75 7.69
C LEU A 82 7.77 10.38 8.64
N GLN A 83 8.10 11.66 8.43
CA GLN A 83 9.00 12.38 9.32
C GLN A 83 8.41 12.52 10.73
N ALA A 84 7.11 12.77 10.84
CA ALA A 84 6.43 12.84 12.14
C ALA A 84 6.49 11.49 12.89
N ILE A 85 6.36 10.39 12.18
CA ILE A 85 6.51 9.04 12.77
C ILE A 85 7.93 8.84 13.32
N ILE A 86 8.94 9.25 12.57
CA ILE A 86 10.34 9.14 12.97
C ILE A 86 10.61 10.00 14.21
N ASP A 87 10.18 11.25 14.18
CA ASP A 87 10.47 12.21 15.26
C ASP A 87 9.72 11.87 16.56
N GLY A 88 8.53 11.28 16.44
CA GLY A 88 7.68 10.93 17.58
C GLY A 88 7.82 9.49 18.06
N ASP A 89 8.68 8.68 17.44
CA ASP A 89 8.79 7.23 17.72
C ASP A 89 7.42 6.56 17.79
N MET A 90 6.56 6.85 16.83
CA MET A 90 5.18 6.38 16.81
C MET A 90 5.09 4.86 16.66
N VAL A 91 4.12 4.26 17.34
CA VAL A 91 3.90 2.81 17.36
C VAL A 91 2.42 2.47 17.31
N LEU A 92 2.11 1.21 17.08
CA LEU A 92 0.75 0.66 17.15
C LEU A 92 -0.21 1.40 16.18
N ASP A 93 -1.36 1.85 16.69
CA ASP A 93 -2.40 2.45 15.86
C ASP A 93 -2.00 3.79 15.23
N ASP A 94 -0.94 4.43 15.70
CA ASP A 94 -0.40 5.63 15.08
C ASP A 94 0.21 5.35 13.69
N LEU A 95 0.47 4.09 13.38
CA LEU A 95 1.02 3.65 12.10
C LEU A 95 -0.05 3.14 11.13
N LYS A 96 -1.32 3.14 11.56
CA LYS A 96 -2.42 2.61 10.79
C LYS A 96 -2.92 3.59 9.74
N THR A 97 -3.00 3.14 8.50
CA THR A 97 -3.59 3.89 7.40
C THR A 97 -4.26 2.93 6.42
N ASP A 98 -4.52 3.38 5.22
CA ASP A 98 -5.04 2.51 4.16
C ASP A 98 -4.34 2.79 2.84
N ILE A 99 -4.38 1.81 1.97
CA ILE A 99 -3.83 1.90 0.62
C ILE A 99 -4.91 1.45 -0.37
N VAL A 100 -5.04 2.18 -1.47
CA VAL A 100 -6.00 1.88 -2.54
C VAL A 100 -5.24 1.38 -3.76
N GLU A 101 -5.58 0.18 -4.19
CA GLU A 101 -5.07 -0.40 -5.43
C GLU A 101 -6.08 -0.13 -6.54
N VAL A 102 -5.66 0.59 -7.58
CA VAL A 102 -6.54 1.08 -8.64
C VAL A 102 -6.19 0.42 -9.96
N LYS A 103 -7.19 -0.13 -10.62
CA LYS A 103 -7.07 -0.81 -11.92
C LYS A 103 -7.34 0.18 -13.04
N LEU A 104 -6.31 0.88 -13.48
CA LEU A 104 -6.47 1.97 -14.48
C LEU A 104 -6.72 1.46 -15.90
N TRP A 105 -6.66 0.15 -16.14
CA TRP A 105 -6.99 -0.43 -17.44
C TRP A 105 -8.50 -0.60 -17.67
N ASP A 106 -9.32 -0.42 -16.65
CA ASP A 106 -10.76 -0.67 -16.68
C ASP A 106 -11.51 0.57 -16.18
N LYS A 107 -11.81 1.50 -17.08
CA LYS A 107 -12.45 2.78 -16.76
C LYS A 107 -13.96 2.68 -16.92
N ASP A 108 -14.71 3.13 -15.94
CA ASP A 108 -16.16 3.28 -16.09
C ASP A 108 -16.54 4.56 -16.86
N SER A 109 -17.85 4.75 -17.10
CA SER A 109 -18.36 5.88 -17.84
C SER A 109 -18.28 7.21 -17.08
N ALA A 110 -18.09 7.18 -15.78
CA ALA A 110 -18.03 8.38 -14.92
C ALA A 110 -16.60 8.86 -14.63
N GLY A 111 -15.59 8.21 -15.22
CA GLY A 111 -14.19 8.56 -14.98
C GLY A 111 -13.57 7.90 -13.76
N ALA A 112 -14.29 7.01 -13.10
CA ALA A 112 -13.78 6.23 -11.99
C ALA A 112 -13.24 4.87 -12.47
N TYR A 113 -12.40 4.26 -11.65
CA TYR A 113 -11.77 2.97 -11.95
C TYR A 113 -12.06 1.99 -10.84
N PRO A 114 -12.23 0.70 -11.13
CA PRO A 114 -12.35 -0.30 -10.08
C PRO A 114 -11.14 -0.26 -9.16
N ALA A 115 -11.41 -0.31 -7.87
CA ALA A 115 -10.36 -0.20 -6.86
C ALA A 115 -10.68 -1.03 -5.63
N VAL A 116 -9.64 -1.37 -4.89
CA VAL A 116 -9.75 -2.06 -3.61
C VAL A 116 -8.97 -1.25 -2.58
N LYS A 117 -9.65 -0.87 -1.52
CA LYS A 117 -9.03 -0.20 -0.37
C LYS A 117 -8.73 -1.27 0.68
N GLU A 118 -7.51 -1.28 1.18
CA GLU A 118 -7.08 -2.23 2.20
C GLU A 118 -6.41 -1.50 3.35
N GLU A 119 -6.79 -1.84 4.57
CA GLU A 119 -6.17 -1.32 5.78
C GLU A 119 -4.74 -1.83 5.90
N CYS A 120 -3.82 -0.97 6.30
CA CYS A 120 -2.42 -1.33 6.43
C CYS A 120 -1.73 -0.57 7.56
N TYR A 121 -0.56 -1.08 7.93
CA TYR A 121 0.35 -0.45 8.87
C TYR A 121 1.66 -0.14 8.17
N ILE A 122 2.23 1.02 8.46
CA ILE A 122 3.48 1.47 7.85
C ILE A 122 4.64 1.20 8.82
N GLU A 123 5.62 0.47 8.32
CA GLU A 123 6.88 0.22 9.05
C GLU A 123 8.00 1.00 8.38
N ILE A 124 8.58 1.96 9.08
CA ILE A 124 9.74 2.67 8.56
C ILE A 124 10.98 1.83 8.83
N VAL A 125 11.69 1.48 7.76
CA VAL A 125 12.86 0.59 7.85
C VAL A 125 14.10 1.38 8.28
N SER A 126 14.29 2.56 7.67
CA SER A 126 15.44 3.43 7.95
C SER A 126 15.16 4.84 7.45
N TYR A 127 16.05 5.77 7.74
CA TYR A 127 16.01 7.11 7.17
C TYR A 127 17.41 7.66 7.03
N GLY A 128 17.60 8.53 6.04
CA GLY A 128 18.91 9.12 5.75
C GLY A 128 19.17 9.14 4.25
N GLY A 129 19.71 8.08 3.70
CA GLY A 129 19.99 7.97 2.29
C GLY A 129 21.47 8.18 1.94
N ASP A 130 21.70 8.57 0.72
CA ASP A 130 23.04 8.76 0.16
C ASP A 130 23.17 10.13 -0.52
N THR A 131 24.16 10.28 -1.38
CA THR A 131 24.42 11.55 -2.08
C THR A 131 23.32 11.94 -3.07
N THR A 132 22.41 11.03 -3.41
CA THR A 132 21.28 11.29 -4.33
C THR A 132 20.12 11.98 -3.64
N GLY A 133 19.99 11.88 -2.32
CA GLY A 133 18.97 12.57 -1.56
C GLY A 133 18.62 11.91 -0.25
N TYR A 134 17.76 12.57 0.51
CA TYR A 134 17.19 12.04 1.74
C TYR A 134 16.15 10.98 1.40
N GLN A 135 16.29 9.80 1.97
CA GLN A 135 15.41 8.65 1.68
C GLN A 135 14.82 8.07 2.97
N ILE A 136 13.56 7.67 2.90
CA ILE A 136 12.85 7.01 4.00
C ILE A 136 12.17 5.75 3.44
N PRO A 137 12.91 4.66 3.22
CA PRO A 137 12.27 3.41 2.77
C PRO A 137 11.36 2.86 3.86
N PHE A 138 10.22 2.33 3.44
CA PHE A 138 9.24 1.78 4.37
C PHE A 138 8.55 0.55 3.78
N ASN A 139 7.99 -0.27 4.67
CA ASN A 139 7.18 -1.42 4.30
C ASN A 139 5.71 -1.15 4.62
N VAL A 140 4.84 -1.69 3.78
CA VAL A 140 3.39 -1.66 3.96
C VAL A 140 2.93 -3.05 4.39
N HIS A 141 2.42 -3.17 5.60
CA HIS A 141 1.89 -4.43 6.13
C HIS A 141 0.37 -4.41 6.04
N TYR A 142 -0.20 -5.25 5.21
CA TYR A 142 -1.63 -5.29 4.96
C TYR A 142 -2.33 -6.15 6.03
N THR A 143 -3.50 -5.69 6.49
CA THR A 143 -4.26 -6.40 7.54
C THR A 143 -5.27 -7.41 7.00
N GLY A 144 -5.60 -7.33 5.72
CA GLY A 144 -6.64 -8.17 5.12
C GLY A 144 -8.05 -7.58 5.18
N VAL A 145 -8.22 -6.45 5.85
CA VAL A 145 -9.51 -5.74 5.89
C VAL A 145 -9.65 -4.94 4.60
N LYS A 146 -10.48 -5.43 3.69
CA LYS A 146 -10.65 -4.88 2.33
C LYS A 146 -12.03 -4.28 2.12
N SER A 147 -12.08 -3.23 1.32
CA SER A 147 -13.32 -2.66 0.81
C SER A 147 -13.20 -2.47 -0.70
N LYS A 148 -14.12 -3.06 -1.44
CA LYS A 148 -14.19 -2.88 -2.90
C LYS A 148 -14.96 -1.61 -3.22
N GLY A 149 -14.62 -1.00 -4.34
CA GLY A 149 -15.30 0.20 -4.78
C GLY A 149 -14.65 0.78 -6.03
N THR A 150 -14.73 2.10 -6.14
CA THR A 150 -14.16 2.85 -7.26
C THR A 150 -13.29 3.99 -6.75
N PHE A 151 -12.30 4.35 -7.55
CA PHE A 151 -11.41 5.47 -7.25
C PHE A 151 -11.38 6.44 -8.42
N ASN A 152 -11.56 7.72 -8.13
CA ASN A 152 -11.47 8.79 -9.13
C ASN A 152 -10.15 9.55 -8.93
N PRO A 153 -9.15 9.38 -9.81
CA PRO A 153 -7.86 10.07 -9.67
C PRO A 153 -7.97 11.59 -9.79
N ALA A 154 -8.95 12.09 -10.53
CA ALA A 154 -9.12 13.53 -10.73
C ALA A 154 -9.58 14.24 -9.44
N THR A 155 -10.43 13.58 -8.64
CA THR A 155 -10.91 14.10 -7.35
C THR A 155 -10.20 13.48 -6.16
N ASN A 156 -9.32 12.50 -6.42
CA ASN A 156 -8.55 11.80 -5.39
C ASN A 156 -9.44 11.15 -4.32
N THR A 157 -10.56 10.56 -4.74
CA THR A 157 -11.61 10.06 -3.85
C THR A 157 -11.90 8.59 -4.11
N PHE A 158 -11.95 7.79 -3.04
CA PHE A 158 -12.42 6.42 -3.05
C PHE A 158 -13.89 6.38 -2.62
N THR A 159 -14.72 5.64 -3.40
CA THR A 159 -16.12 5.43 -3.09
C THR A 159 -16.36 3.93 -2.91
N ALA A 160 -16.79 3.53 -1.73
CA ALA A 160 -17.11 2.13 -1.43
C ALA A 160 -18.35 1.67 -2.21
N GLU A 161 -18.32 0.40 -2.62
CA GLU A 161 -19.41 -0.27 -3.31
C GLU A 161 -20.59 -0.56 -2.36
#